data_004bb74d230e4b37e560f75a4d6b9769
#
_entry.id   004bb74d230e4b37e560f75a4d6b9769
#
_cell.length_a   1.000
_cell.length_b   1.000
_cell.length_c   1.000
_cell.angle_alpha   90.00
_cell.angle_beta   90.00
_cell.angle_gamma   90.00
#
_symmetry.space_group_name_H-M   'P 1'
#
loop_
_entity.id
_entity.type
_entity.pdbx_description
1 polymer ?
#
loop_
_entity_poly.entity_id
_entity_poly.type
_entity_poly.pdbx_seq_one_letter_code
_entity_poly.pdbx_strand_id
1 'polypeptide(L)'
;GKSMPTIIAKCCHDLDLIVWLMNKKCSTISSFGKLFWFRPENAPEGSAEHCCDCSEEVKEKCLYNAYKIYPERMKRAVVGGLARFKGRDIYEILAEKKDKVSKCVYHSDNDAIDNQVVNMEFEDGSNANLTMTAFSQECYRVTHVHGTKGEVFGNSEDGLVHVNIYGEEEKIVDVNKE
;
A
#
# COMPACT_ATOMS: atom_id res chain seq x y z
N GLY A 1 -8.11 -14.74 -7.73
CA GLY A 1 -8.51 -14.53 -6.34
C GLY A 1 -9.98 -14.17 -6.19
N LYS A 2 -10.49 -14.41 -5.00
CA LYS A 2 -11.88 -14.05 -4.64
C LYS A 2 -11.98 -12.70 -3.93
N SER A 3 -10.87 -11.98 -3.81
CA SER A 3 -10.78 -10.69 -3.13
C SER A 3 -10.98 -9.54 -4.12
N MET A 4 -11.48 -8.42 -3.58
CA MET A 4 -11.59 -7.18 -4.33
C MET A 4 -10.20 -6.63 -4.68
N PRO A 5 -9.97 -6.10 -5.89
CA PRO A 5 -8.72 -5.44 -6.25
C PRO A 5 -8.37 -4.30 -5.29
N THR A 6 -7.08 -4.07 -5.05
CA THR A 6 -6.58 -3.06 -4.10
C THR A 6 -7.07 -1.67 -4.43
N ILE A 7 -7.18 -1.32 -5.70
CA ILE A 7 -7.69 -0.02 -6.15
C ILE A 7 -9.11 0.26 -5.62
N ILE A 8 -9.95 -0.76 -5.52
CA ILE A 8 -11.32 -0.63 -5.01
C ILE A 8 -11.34 -0.82 -3.49
N ALA A 9 -10.57 -1.78 -2.96
CA ALA A 9 -10.60 -2.13 -1.53
C ALA A 9 -9.93 -1.09 -0.63
N LYS A 10 -8.98 -0.32 -1.14
CA LYS A 10 -8.13 0.62 -0.39
C LYS A 10 -8.06 1.99 -1.05
N CYS A 11 -7.68 2.07 -2.31
CA CYS A 11 -7.46 3.33 -2.99
C CYS A 11 -8.75 4.08 -3.36
N CYS A 12 -9.93 3.52 -3.09
CA CYS A 12 -11.17 4.27 -3.20
C CYS A 12 -11.18 5.53 -2.32
N HIS A 13 -10.58 5.47 -1.13
CA HIS A 13 -10.42 6.63 -0.26
C HIS A 13 -9.43 7.66 -0.84
N ASP A 14 -8.38 7.18 -1.52
CA ASP A 14 -7.39 8.05 -2.15
C ASP A 14 -7.97 8.76 -3.37
N LEU A 15 -8.76 8.05 -4.17
CA LEU A 15 -9.47 8.63 -5.31
C LEU A 15 -10.53 9.64 -4.87
N ASP A 16 -11.26 9.35 -3.80
CA ASP A 16 -12.23 10.26 -3.21
C ASP A 16 -11.56 11.54 -2.69
N LEU A 17 -10.43 11.39 -1.98
CA LEU A 17 -9.62 12.53 -1.53
C LEU A 17 -9.13 13.40 -2.69
N ILE A 18 -8.66 12.80 -3.78
CA ILE A 18 -8.23 13.54 -4.96
C ILE A 18 -9.39 14.34 -5.54
N VAL A 19 -10.55 13.71 -5.74
CA VAL A 19 -11.73 14.40 -6.29
C VAL A 19 -12.19 15.52 -5.36
N TRP A 20 -12.15 15.30 -4.04
CA TRP A 20 -12.48 16.32 -3.04
C TRP A 20 -11.50 17.51 -3.09
N LEU A 21 -10.19 17.26 -3.14
CA LEU A 21 -9.17 18.31 -3.23
C LEU A 21 -9.30 19.12 -4.52
N MET A 22 -9.51 18.44 -5.64
CA MET A 22 -9.66 19.10 -6.95
C MET A 22 -10.97 19.90 -7.03
N ASN A 23 -12.01 19.48 -6.30
CA ASN A 23 -13.33 20.12 -6.31
C ASN A 23 -13.87 20.38 -7.72
N LYS A 24 -13.60 19.46 -8.64
CA LYS A 24 -13.97 19.49 -10.04
C LYS A 24 -14.38 18.09 -10.50
N LYS A 25 -15.12 18.05 -11.58
CA LYS A 25 -15.51 16.80 -12.21
C LYS A 25 -14.35 16.25 -13.05
N CYS A 26 -14.03 14.99 -12.85
CA CYS A 26 -13.06 14.29 -13.67
C CYS A 26 -13.65 14.03 -15.06
N SER A 27 -12.95 14.48 -16.10
CA SER A 27 -13.37 14.36 -17.50
C SER A 27 -12.74 13.15 -18.19
N THR A 28 -11.49 12.85 -17.88
CA THR A 28 -10.72 11.78 -18.53
C THR A 28 -9.91 11.00 -17.50
N ILE A 29 -9.89 9.67 -17.67
CA ILE A 29 -9.05 8.79 -16.85
C ILE A 29 -8.27 7.86 -17.78
N SER A 30 -6.96 7.71 -17.51
CA SER A 30 -6.15 6.64 -18.06
C SER A 30 -5.43 5.89 -16.95
N SER A 31 -5.29 4.58 -17.09
CA SER A 31 -4.68 3.77 -16.03
C SER A 31 -3.89 2.61 -16.62
N PHE A 32 -2.72 2.36 -16.00
CA PHE A 32 -1.87 1.22 -16.31
C PHE A 32 -1.58 0.47 -15.00
N GLY A 33 -1.83 -0.82 -14.99
CA GLY A 33 -1.57 -1.67 -13.84
C GLY A 33 -1.39 -3.13 -14.24
N LYS A 34 -0.64 -3.87 -13.47
CA LYS A 34 -0.34 -5.27 -13.74
C LYS A 34 -0.03 -6.02 -12.44
N LEU A 35 -0.32 -7.32 -12.42
CA LEU A 35 0.33 -8.24 -11.50
C LEU A 35 1.72 -8.55 -12.08
N PHE A 36 2.71 -7.84 -11.58
CA PHE A 36 4.07 -7.84 -12.13
C PHE A 36 5.00 -8.77 -11.36
N TRP A 37 4.97 -8.68 -10.03
CA TRP A 37 5.98 -9.30 -9.18
C TRP A 37 5.50 -10.54 -8.45
N PHE A 38 4.33 -10.51 -7.81
CA PHE A 38 3.83 -11.61 -6.96
C PHE A 38 3.24 -12.75 -7.80
N ARG A 39 4.10 -13.41 -8.56
CA ARG A 39 3.80 -14.52 -9.46
C ARG A 39 4.79 -15.66 -9.25
N PRO A 40 4.42 -16.92 -9.58
CA PRO A 40 5.28 -18.08 -9.40
C PRO A 40 6.65 -17.97 -10.07
N GLU A 41 6.74 -17.29 -11.22
CA GLU A 41 7.98 -17.13 -11.97
C GLU A 41 9.04 -16.30 -11.22
N ASN A 42 8.61 -15.47 -10.28
CA ASN A 42 9.47 -14.62 -9.46
C ASN A 42 9.71 -15.19 -8.05
N ALA A 43 9.18 -16.37 -7.79
CA ALA A 43 9.36 -17.04 -6.51
C ALA A 43 10.82 -17.45 -6.32
N PRO A 44 11.38 -17.36 -5.10
CA PRO A 44 12.69 -17.93 -4.80
C PRO A 44 12.72 -19.41 -5.14
N GLU A 45 13.83 -19.88 -5.74
CA GLU A 45 14.03 -21.28 -6.04
C GLU A 45 13.88 -22.14 -4.78
N GLY A 46 13.16 -23.24 -4.88
CA GLY A 46 12.84 -24.12 -3.75
C GLY A 46 11.77 -23.58 -2.79
N SER A 47 11.11 -22.47 -3.14
CA SER A 47 10.00 -21.96 -2.33
C SER A 47 8.77 -22.86 -2.41
N ALA A 48 8.08 -23.00 -1.28
CA ALA A 48 6.89 -23.83 -1.13
C ALA A 48 5.60 -22.98 -1.18
N GLU A 49 4.45 -23.65 -1.25
CA GLU A 49 3.13 -23.01 -1.24
C GLU A 49 2.85 -22.24 0.06
N HIS A 50 3.44 -22.66 1.18
CA HIS A 50 3.37 -22.00 2.47
C HIS A 50 4.77 -21.69 3.00
N CYS A 51 4.96 -20.55 3.64
CA CYS A 51 6.26 -20.15 4.20
C CYS A 51 6.81 -21.15 5.23
N CYS A 52 5.95 -21.84 5.98
CA CYS A 52 6.38 -22.85 6.94
C CYS A 52 7.04 -24.08 6.29
N ASP A 53 6.72 -24.38 5.04
CA ASP A 53 7.26 -25.52 4.30
C ASP A 53 8.57 -25.20 3.55
N CYS A 54 8.94 -23.94 3.47
CA CYS A 54 10.23 -23.56 2.89
C CYS A 54 11.39 -24.01 3.76
N SER A 55 12.52 -24.38 3.13
CA SER A 55 13.77 -24.61 3.86
C SER A 55 14.25 -23.33 4.54
N GLU A 56 15.07 -23.46 5.58
CA GLU A 56 15.64 -22.30 6.27
C GLU A 56 16.47 -21.41 5.33
N GLU A 57 17.18 -22.01 4.39
CA GLU A 57 17.94 -21.28 3.37
C GLU A 57 17.04 -20.40 2.49
N VAL A 58 15.91 -20.93 2.05
CA VAL A 58 14.91 -20.16 1.26
C VAL A 58 14.29 -19.06 2.12
N LYS A 59 13.93 -19.37 3.37
CA LYS A 59 13.36 -18.37 4.32
C LYS A 59 14.31 -17.22 4.58
N GLU A 60 15.62 -17.53 4.72
CA GLU A 60 16.64 -16.51 4.97
C GLU A 60 16.78 -15.52 3.80
N LYS A 61 16.82 -16.04 2.58
CA LYS A 61 16.97 -15.25 1.36
C LYS A 61 15.69 -14.53 0.91
N CYS A 62 14.52 -15.03 1.31
CA CYS A 62 13.25 -14.49 0.88
C CYS A 62 12.95 -13.13 1.52
N LEU A 63 12.82 -12.09 0.71
CA LEU A 63 12.45 -10.74 1.17
C LEU A 63 11.01 -10.65 1.70
N TYR A 64 10.13 -11.54 1.24
CA TYR A 64 8.71 -11.59 1.62
C TYR A 64 8.39 -12.73 2.58
N ASN A 65 9.39 -13.18 3.34
CA ASN A 65 9.22 -14.22 4.34
C ASN A 65 8.24 -13.77 5.44
N ALA A 66 7.12 -14.48 5.56
CA ALA A 66 6.06 -14.19 6.52
C ALA A 66 6.57 -14.21 7.98
N TYR A 67 7.55 -15.05 8.30
CA TYR A 67 8.17 -15.15 9.62
C TYR A 67 9.05 -13.94 9.98
N LYS A 68 9.46 -13.13 8.99
CA LYS A 68 10.15 -11.86 9.22
C LYS A 68 9.16 -10.69 9.27
N ILE A 69 8.19 -10.69 8.37
CA ILE A 69 7.29 -9.55 8.16
C ILE A 69 6.21 -9.45 9.23
N TYR A 70 5.50 -10.54 9.52
CA TYR A 70 4.33 -10.47 10.40
C TYR A 70 4.65 -10.22 11.87
N PRO A 71 5.71 -10.79 12.48
CA PRO A 71 6.05 -10.47 13.85
C PRO A 71 6.30 -8.98 14.07
N GLU A 72 7.00 -8.32 13.16
CA GLU A 72 7.27 -6.88 13.23
C GLU A 72 5.98 -6.04 13.07
N ARG A 73 5.14 -6.43 12.14
CA ARG A 73 3.84 -5.76 11.94
C ARG A 73 2.90 -5.92 13.14
N MET A 74 2.90 -7.07 13.79
CA MET A 74 2.09 -7.29 14.99
C MET A 74 2.56 -6.47 16.19
N LYS A 75 3.87 -6.27 16.36
CA LYS A 75 4.43 -5.40 17.42
C LYS A 75 3.96 -3.95 17.27
N ARG A 76 3.80 -3.46 16.06
CA ARG A 76 3.34 -2.09 15.76
C ARG A 76 1.84 -1.89 15.94
N ALA A 77 1.12 -2.83 16.59
CA ALA A 77 -0.33 -2.78 16.79
C ALA A 77 -1.12 -2.53 15.49
N VAL A 78 -0.69 -3.17 14.40
CA VAL A 78 -1.23 -2.94 13.06
C VAL A 78 -2.73 -3.20 13.05
N VAL A 79 -3.47 -2.18 12.74
CA VAL A 79 -4.90 -2.21 12.46
C VAL A 79 -5.12 -2.98 11.16
N GLY A 80 -6.21 -3.71 11.03
CA GLY A 80 -6.59 -4.41 9.82
C GLY A 80 -6.62 -5.93 9.97
N GLY A 81 -6.29 -6.66 8.91
CA GLY A 81 -6.47 -8.12 8.83
C GLY A 81 -5.74 -8.94 9.89
N LEU A 82 -4.70 -8.41 10.52
CA LEU A 82 -3.97 -9.07 11.61
C LEU A 82 -4.61 -8.87 12.99
N ALA A 83 -5.50 -7.91 13.15
CA ALA A 83 -6.20 -7.66 14.43
C ALA A 83 -6.98 -8.89 14.93
N ARG A 84 -7.45 -9.75 14.01
CA ARG A 84 -8.15 -11.01 14.32
C ARG A 84 -7.26 -12.04 15.02
N PHE A 85 -5.96 -11.85 15.03
CA PHE A 85 -4.99 -12.73 15.69
C PHE A 85 -4.52 -12.20 17.04
N LYS A 86 -5.12 -11.13 17.54
CA LYS A 86 -4.76 -10.55 18.83
C LYS A 86 -4.77 -11.61 19.93
N GLY A 87 -3.67 -11.71 20.66
CA GLY A 87 -3.50 -12.70 21.75
C GLY A 87 -3.09 -14.11 21.32
N ARG A 88 -2.84 -14.33 20.01
CA ARG A 88 -2.30 -15.58 19.50
C ARG A 88 -0.85 -15.42 19.06
N ASP A 89 -0.09 -16.50 19.14
CA ASP A 89 1.28 -16.53 18.59
C ASP A 89 1.22 -16.56 17.05
N ILE A 90 1.87 -15.60 16.42
CA ILE A 90 1.93 -15.50 14.97
C ILE A 90 2.67 -16.69 14.34
N TYR A 91 3.66 -17.25 15.03
CA TYR A 91 4.41 -18.40 14.52
C TYR A 91 3.53 -19.65 14.46
N GLU A 92 2.67 -19.86 15.46
CA GLU A 92 1.67 -20.93 15.45
C GLU A 92 0.65 -20.74 14.32
N ILE A 93 0.16 -19.52 14.13
CA ILE A 93 -0.79 -19.19 13.05
C ILE A 93 -0.20 -19.49 11.68
N LEU A 94 1.06 -19.15 11.45
CA LEU A 94 1.74 -19.42 10.19
C LEU A 94 1.92 -20.93 9.96
N ALA A 95 2.21 -21.70 11.03
CA ALA A 95 2.38 -23.14 10.95
C ALA A 95 1.08 -23.91 10.73
N GLU A 96 -0.06 -23.39 11.17
CA GLU A 96 -1.38 -24.04 11.00
C GLU A 96 -1.84 -24.15 9.55
N LYS A 97 -1.35 -23.33 8.63
CA LYS A 97 -1.74 -23.26 7.20
C LYS A 97 -3.24 -22.99 6.94
N LYS A 98 -3.98 -22.63 7.96
CA LYS A 98 -5.44 -22.42 7.88
C LYS A 98 -5.80 -21.04 7.37
N ASP A 99 -4.90 -20.08 7.52
CA ASP A 99 -5.12 -18.70 7.14
C ASP A 99 -4.27 -18.29 5.93
N LYS A 100 -4.81 -17.35 5.17
CA LYS A 100 -4.13 -16.81 3.98
C LYS A 100 -2.77 -16.16 4.27
N VAL A 101 -2.53 -15.73 5.52
CA VAL A 101 -1.24 -15.14 5.91
C VAL A 101 -0.08 -16.13 5.88
N SER A 102 -0.36 -17.44 5.94
CA SER A 102 0.67 -18.48 5.82
C SER A 102 1.03 -18.81 4.37
N LYS A 103 0.15 -18.44 3.42
CA LYS A 103 0.35 -18.73 2.00
C LYS A 103 1.45 -17.86 1.40
N CYS A 104 2.28 -18.45 0.57
CA CYS A 104 3.31 -17.73 -0.14
C CYS A 104 2.70 -16.69 -1.09
N VAL A 105 3.21 -15.46 -1.07
CA VAL A 105 2.72 -14.38 -1.92
C VAL A 105 2.92 -14.67 -3.41
N TYR A 106 3.93 -15.44 -3.76
CA TYR A 106 4.23 -15.83 -5.13
C TYR A 106 3.38 -17.00 -5.64
N HIS A 107 3.02 -17.94 -4.75
CA HIS A 107 2.24 -19.14 -5.08
C HIS A 107 0.75 -18.99 -4.76
N SER A 108 0.31 -17.78 -4.44
CA SER A 108 -1.12 -17.51 -4.27
C SER A 108 -1.83 -17.46 -5.63
N ASP A 109 -3.11 -17.81 -5.63
CA ASP A 109 -4.01 -17.71 -6.80
C ASP A 109 -4.46 -16.26 -7.08
N ASN A 110 -3.60 -15.29 -6.77
CA ASN A 110 -3.89 -13.88 -6.91
C ASN A 110 -3.85 -13.46 -8.39
N ASP A 111 -4.89 -12.79 -8.85
CA ASP A 111 -4.99 -12.15 -10.16
C ASP A 111 -5.10 -10.61 -10.06
N ALA A 112 -5.06 -10.08 -8.82
CA ALA A 112 -5.10 -8.65 -8.59
C ALA A 112 -3.73 -8.00 -8.87
N ILE A 113 -3.78 -6.79 -9.42
CA ILE A 113 -2.58 -5.99 -9.71
C ILE A 113 -1.80 -5.67 -8.44
N ASP A 114 -0.48 -5.66 -8.53
CA ASP A 114 0.45 -5.30 -7.46
C ASP A 114 1.08 -3.90 -7.64
N ASN A 115 0.88 -3.29 -8.80
CA ASN A 115 1.20 -1.89 -9.07
C ASN A 115 0.19 -1.29 -10.05
N GLN A 116 -0.09 0.00 -9.90
CA GLN A 116 -1.00 0.73 -10.79
C GLN A 116 -0.71 2.22 -10.74
N VAL A 117 -0.80 2.86 -11.89
CA VAL A 117 -0.82 4.32 -12.03
C VAL A 117 -2.17 4.71 -12.62
N VAL A 118 -2.79 5.74 -12.07
CA VAL A 118 -4.03 6.34 -12.56
C VAL A 118 -3.77 7.82 -12.81
N ASN A 119 -3.97 8.26 -14.04
CA ASN A 119 -3.93 9.67 -14.42
C ASN A 119 -5.36 10.18 -14.62
N MET A 120 -5.64 11.33 -14.10
CA MET A 120 -6.96 11.98 -14.15
C MET A 120 -6.81 13.41 -14.70
N GLU A 121 -7.69 13.77 -15.61
CA GLU A 121 -7.86 15.15 -16.10
C GLU A 121 -9.23 15.65 -15.67
N PHE A 122 -9.30 16.91 -15.23
CA PHE A 122 -10.51 17.55 -14.75
C PHE A 122 -11.02 18.59 -15.75
N GLU A 123 -12.28 19.00 -15.62
CA GLU A 123 -12.99 19.89 -16.57
C GLU A 123 -12.30 21.25 -16.80
N ASP A 124 -11.50 21.72 -15.84
CA ASP A 124 -10.75 22.97 -15.93
C ASP A 124 -9.33 22.81 -16.47
N GLY A 125 -8.95 21.61 -16.92
CA GLY A 125 -7.62 21.27 -17.42
C GLY A 125 -6.59 20.96 -16.33
N SER A 126 -6.97 21.02 -15.06
CA SER A 126 -6.11 20.52 -13.98
C SER A 126 -6.01 19.00 -14.03
N ASN A 127 -4.97 18.43 -13.43
CA ASN A 127 -4.74 17.00 -13.47
C ASN A 127 -4.27 16.46 -12.13
N ALA A 128 -4.43 15.15 -11.92
CA ALA A 128 -3.93 14.43 -10.77
C ALA A 128 -3.42 13.05 -11.17
N ASN A 129 -2.52 12.52 -10.36
CA ASN A 129 -1.95 11.20 -10.51
C ASN A 129 -2.07 10.42 -9.20
N LEU A 130 -2.48 9.17 -9.28
CA LEU A 130 -2.41 8.21 -8.17
C LEU A 130 -1.48 7.07 -8.55
N THR A 131 -0.48 6.82 -7.73
CA THR A 131 0.38 5.63 -7.84
C THR A 131 0.10 4.69 -6.67
N MET A 132 -0.34 3.48 -6.97
CA MET A 132 -0.48 2.38 -6.03
C MET A 132 0.63 1.36 -6.25
N THR A 133 1.30 0.95 -5.19
CA THR A 133 2.32 -0.09 -5.24
C THR A 133 2.24 -1.01 -4.03
N ALA A 134 2.47 -2.30 -4.25
CA ALA A 134 2.63 -3.29 -3.18
C ALA A 134 4.10 -3.50 -2.77
N PHE A 135 5.03 -2.69 -3.31
CA PHE A 135 6.49 -2.85 -3.13
C PHE A 135 7.08 -1.87 -2.13
N SER A 136 6.25 -1.04 -1.47
CA SER A 136 6.72 -0.11 -0.46
C SER A 136 7.04 -0.83 0.85
N GLN A 137 8.07 -0.35 1.54
CA GLN A 137 8.44 -0.87 2.86
C GLN A 137 7.34 -0.62 3.89
N GLU A 138 6.76 0.57 3.86
CA GLU A 138 5.70 0.99 4.77
C GLU A 138 4.39 1.24 4.00
N CYS A 139 3.27 1.21 4.70
CA CYS A 139 1.95 1.42 4.14
C CYS A 139 1.42 2.79 4.56
N TYR A 140 1.87 3.83 3.90
CA TYR A 140 1.43 5.22 4.13
C TYR A 140 1.09 5.92 2.81
N ARG A 141 0.54 7.12 2.93
CA ARG A 141 0.22 8.00 1.80
C ARG A 141 1.14 9.19 1.80
N VAL A 142 1.72 9.47 0.66
CA VAL A 142 2.38 10.74 0.37
C VAL A 142 1.47 11.51 -0.59
N THR A 143 1.10 12.71 -0.19
CA THR A 143 0.27 13.59 -1.01
C THR A 143 1.04 14.87 -1.30
N HIS A 144 1.09 15.26 -2.57
CA HIS A 144 1.70 16.52 -3.01
C HIS A 144 0.74 17.24 -3.94
N VAL A 145 0.41 18.47 -3.60
CA VAL A 145 -0.49 19.33 -4.37
C VAL A 145 0.30 20.55 -4.82
N HIS A 146 0.40 20.74 -6.13
CA HIS A 146 1.00 21.92 -6.74
C HIS A 146 -0.09 22.88 -7.20
N GLY A 147 -0.07 24.09 -6.67
CA GLY A 147 -0.98 25.16 -7.06
C GLY A 147 -0.24 26.33 -7.73
N THR A 148 -0.98 27.25 -8.32
CA THR A 148 -0.41 28.45 -8.96
C THR A 148 0.18 29.46 -7.98
N LYS A 149 -0.08 29.31 -6.68
CA LYS A 149 0.39 30.22 -5.62
C LYS A 149 1.32 29.56 -4.62
N GLY A 150 1.56 28.26 -4.74
CA GLY A 150 2.38 27.49 -3.80
C GLY A 150 2.11 26.00 -3.91
N GLU A 151 2.64 25.26 -2.97
CA GLU A 151 2.47 23.81 -2.89
C GLU A 151 2.13 23.38 -1.46
N VAL A 152 1.48 22.22 -1.36
CA VAL A 152 1.21 21.55 -0.10
C VAL A 152 1.63 20.11 -0.23
N PHE A 153 2.40 19.60 0.72
CA PHE A 153 2.72 18.18 0.77
C PHE A 153 2.61 17.63 2.19
N GLY A 154 2.37 16.35 2.27
CA GLY A 154 2.26 15.66 3.56
C GLY A 154 2.41 14.16 3.43
N ASN A 155 2.72 13.55 4.57
CA ASN A 155 2.82 12.13 4.75
C ASN A 155 1.89 11.70 5.88
N SER A 156 1.02 10.74 5.63
CA SER A 156 0.04 10.27 6.62
C SER A 156 0.66 9.54 7.82
N GLU A 157 1.96 9.25 7.81
CA GLU A 157 2.66 8.56 8.91
C GLU A 157 3.07 9.54 10.03
N ASP A 158 3.59 10.71 9.66
CA ASP A 158 4.05 11.71 10.62
C ASP A 158 2.97 12.72 11.02
N GLY A 159 1.91 12.81 10.24
CA GLY A 159 0.81 13.76 10.48
C GLY A 159 1.21 15.22 10.29
N LEU A 160 2.26 15.48 9.53
CA LEU A 160 2.72 16.82 9.21
C LEU A 160 2.25 17.24 7.81
N VAL A 161 1.74 18.46 7.71
CA VAL A 161 1.37 19.08 6.44
C VAL A 161 2.23 20.32 6.25
N HIS A 162 3.02 20.31 5.20
CA HIS A 162 3.89 21.40 4.79
C HIS A 162 3.17 22.30 3.78
N VAL A 163 3.11 23.59 4.07
CA VAL A 163 2.45 24.58 3.23
C VAL A 163 3.47 25.63 2.82
N ASN A 164 3.79 25.69 1.53
CA ASN A 164 4.75 26.62 0.94
C ASN A 164 4.01 27.57 0.00
N ILE A 165 3.79 28.81 0.42
CA ILE A 165 3.24 29.87 -0.42
C ILE A 165 4.40 30.67 -1.03
N TYR A 166 4.37 30.89 -2.33
CA TYR A 166 5.46 31.59 -3.01
C TYR A 166 5.68 32.99 -2.43
N GLY A 167 6.88 33.27 -1.93
CA GLY A 167 7.26 34.53 -1.29
C GLY A 167 6.99 34.61 0.22
N GLU A 168 6.51 33.53 0.84
CA GLU A 168 6.29 33.44 2.28
C GLU A 168 7.19 32.36 2.91
N GLU A 169 7.34 32.38 4.23
CA GLU A 169 8.02 31.31 4.98
C GLU A 169 7.15 30.05 5.02
N GLU A 170 7.80 28.89 5.03
CA GLU A 170 7.11 27.61 5.17
C GLU A 170 6.30 27.54 6.47
N LYS A 171 5.07 27.09 6.36
CA LYS A 171 4.21 26.77 7.50
C LYS A 171 4.03 25.26 7.62
N ILE A 172 4.37 24.71 8.79
CA ILE A 172 4.13 23.30 9.12
C ILE A 172 2.92 23.20 10.04
N VAL A 173 1.94 22.41 9.63
CA VAL A 173 0.74 22.07 10.41
C VAL A 173 0.86 20.65 10.94
N ASP A 174 0.81 20.46 12.24
CA ASP A 174 0.85 19.16 12.90
C ASP A 174 -0.60 18.76 13.25
N VAL A 175 -1.19 17.85 12.45
CA VAL A 175 -2.58 17.42 12.60
C VAL A 175 -2.81 16.50 13.80
N ASN A 176 -1.74 16.04 14.46
CA ASN A 176 -1.85 15.22 15.68
C ASN A 176 -2.09 16.08 16.96
N LYS A 177 -1.97 17.40 16.83
CA LYS A 177 -2.11 18.34 17.95
C LYS A 177 -3.43 19.12 17.97
N GLU A 178 -4.34 18.81 17.04
CA GLU A 178 -5.68 19.40 16.97
C GLU A 178 -6.74 18.58 17.69
#